data_263bb6a5a10d51f79ba0ff325ed5e7fe
#
_entry.id   263bb6a5a10d51f79ba0ff325ed5e7fe
#
_cell.length_a   1.000
_cell.length_b   1.000
_cell.length_c   1.000
_cell.angle_alpha   90.00
_cell.angle_beta   90.00
_cell.angle_gamma   90.00
#
_symmetry.space_group_name_H-M   'P 1'
#
loop_
_entity.id
_entity.type
_entity.pdbx_description
1 polymer ?
#
loop_
_entity_poly.entity_id
_entity_poly.type
_entity_poly.pdbx_seq_one_letter_code
_entity_poly.pdbx_strand_id
1 'polypeptide(L)'
;EEVAASQQQIVAAAQACGLNFDGALDRRSYNTFDAHRVLHHAREAGVDDAFNRALFEAYFGHAKDPTDPALLGRIGADLGLDRQDIEAILASDRHAQAVRDEVARFQQMGISAVPSFIVADTYLISGAQPPAALADGLSRIAAEQHDPWR
;
A
#
# COMPACT_ATOMS: atom_id res chain seq x y z
N GLU A 1 -11.51 -5.05 23.61
CA GLU A 1 -11.94 -3.64 23.77
C GLU A 1 -10.90 -2.67 23.20
N GLU A 2 -9.61 -2.83 23.49
CA GLU A 2 -8.52 -1.97 22.99
C GLU A 2 -8.39 -1.95 21.46
N VAL A 3 -8.50 -3.12 20.81
CA VAL A 3 -8.44 -3.24 19.34
C VAL A 3 -9.61 -2.50 18.66
N ALA A 4 -10.81 -2.60 19.20
CA ALA A 4 -11.97 -1.91 18.66
C ALA A 4 -11.86 -0.38 18.79
N ALA A 5 -11.35 0.10 19.93
CA ALA A 5 -11.09 1.54 20.13
C ALA A 5 -10.05 2.08 19.16
N SER A 6 -8.95 1.33 18.95
CA SER A 6 -7.92 1.69 17.97
C SER A 6 -8.45 1.73 16.53
N GLN A 7 -9.30 0.75 16.16
CA GLN A 7 -9.93 0.73 14.84
C GLN A 7 -10.86 1.94 14.62
N GLN A 8 -11.66 2.30 15.63
CA GLN A 8 -12.53 3.47 15.56
C GLN A 8 -11.74 4.78 15.38
N GLN A 9 -10.60 4.90 16.05
CA GLN A 9 -9.71 6.07 15.88
C GLN A 9 -9.18 6.17 14.46
N ILE A 10 -8.80 5.04 13.85
CA ILE A 10 -8.33 5.00 12.46
C ILE A 10 -9.46 5.43 11.50
N VAL A 11 -10.66 4.91 11.68
CA VAL A 11 -11.84 5.30 10.87
C VAL A 11 -12.11 6.80 11.00
N ALA A 12 -12.14 7.34 12.22
CA ALA A 12 -12.36 8.76 12.44
C ALA A 12 -11.29 9.64 11.80
N ALA A 13 -10.02 9.24 11.89
CA ALA A 13 -8.90 9.95 11.24
C ALA A 13 -9.01 9.91 9.71
N ALA A 14 -9.38 8.77 9.13
CA ALA A 14 -9.58 8.62 7.69
C ALA A 14 -10.72 9.50 7.18
N GLN A 15 -11.86 9.49 7.87
CA GLN A 15 -13.03 10.33 7.55
C GLN A 15 -12.70 11.83 7.65
N ALA A 16 -11.92 12.24 8.65
CA ALA A 16 -11.46 13.62 8.77
C ALA A 16 -10.57 14.06 7.60
N CYS A 17 -9.91 13.11 6.92
CA CYS A 17 -9.14 13.34 5.69
C CYS A 17 -9.97 13.17 4.41
N GLY A 18 -11.29 12.95 4.52
CA GLY A 18 -12.17 12.75 3.36
C GLY A 18 -12.04 11.37 2.69
N LEU A 19 -11.46 10.39 3.39
CA LEU A 19 -11.33 9.02 2.89
C LEU A 19 -12.56 8.18 3.27
N ASN A 20 -13.02 7.34 2.34
CA ASN A 20 -14.05 6.36 2.61
C ASN A 20 -13.47 5.17 3.38
N PHE A 21 -13.89 5.01 4.63
CA PHE A 21 -13.51 3.91 5.52
C PHE A 21 -14.71 3.21 6.13
N ASP A 22 -15.88 3.28 5.46
CA ASP A 22 -17.14 2.74 5.98
C ASP A 22 -17.11 1.22 6.15
N GLY A 23 -16.35 0.50 5.30
CA GLY A 23 -16.15 -0.95 5.41
C GLY A 23 -15.06 -1.37 6.39
N ALA A 24 -14.31 -0.44 6.98
CA ALA A 24 -13.09 -0.78 7.73
C ALA A 24 -13.35 -1.59 9.01
N LEU A 25 -14.50 -1.45 9.64
CA LEU A 25 -14.86 -2.21 10.85
C LEU A 25 -15.36 -3.62 10.55
N ASP A 26 -15.88 -3.87 9.35
CA ASP A 26 -16.43 -5.16 8.92
C ASP A 26 -15.40 -6.01 8.15
N ARG A 27 -14.23 -5.45 7.84
CA ARG A 27 -13.19 -6.13 7.07
C ARG A 27 -12.54 -7.28 7.83
N ARG A 28 -12.11 -8.29 7.08
CA ARG A 28 -11.30 -9.39 7.58
C ARG A 28 -9.84 -9.20 7.20
N SER A 29 -8.93 -9.91 7.87
CA SER A 29 -7.54 -10.01 7.45
C SER A 29 -7.40 -11.10 6.38
N TYR A 30 -6.66 -10.80 5.32
CA TYR A 30 -6.43 -11.67 4.18
C TYR A 30 -4.93 -11.82 3.90
N ASN A 31 -4.55 -12.93 3.29
CA ASN A 31 -3.20 -13.04 2.71
C ASN A 31 -3.19 -12.36 1.34
N THR A 32 -2.69 -11.14 1.28
CA THR A 32 -2.70 -10.30 0.08
C THR A 32 -1.56 -10.58 -0.90
N PHE A 33 -0.86 -11.73 -0.76
CA PHE A 33 0.30 -12.05 -1.62
C PHE A 33 -0.05 -12.02 -3.11
N ASP A 34 -1.18 -12.61 -3.50
CA ASP A 34 -1.62 -12.62 -4.90
C ASP A 34 -2.05 -11.23 -5.40
N ALA A 35 -2.66 -10.41 -4.55
CA ALA A 35 -2.94 -9.01 -4.88
C ALA A 35 -1.65 -8.22 -5.15
N HIS A 36 -0.56 -8.47 -4.39
CA HIS A 36 0.74 -7.87 -4.64
C HIS A 36 1.39 -8.36 -5.95
N ARG A 37 1.15 -9.60 -6.36
CA ARG A 37 1.60 -10.10 -7.66
C ARG A 37 0.91 -9.40 -8.83
N VAL A 38 -0.39 -9.16 -8.72
CA VAL A 38 -1.15 -8.38 -9.70
C VAL A 38 -0.72 -6.91 -9.67
N LEU A 39 -0.47 -6.34 -8.49
CA LEU A 39 0.05 -4.96 -8.35
C LEU A 39 1.43 -4.82 -9.02
N HIS A 40 2.30 -5.84 -8.93
CA HIS A 40 3.57 -5.84 -9.64
C HIS A 40 3.37 -5.77 -11.16
N HIS A 41 2.42 -6.52 -11.71
CA HIS A 41 2.03 -6.45 -13.12
C HIS A 41 1.47 -5.06 -13.49
N ALA A 42 0.63 -4.47 -12.63
CA ALA A 42 0.12 -3.12 -12.81
C ALA A 42 1.26 -2.08 -12.84
N ARG A 43 2.34 -2.27 -12.06
CA ARG A 43 3.55 -1.43 -12.08
C ARG A 43 4.28 -1.52 -13.41
N GLU A 44 4.41 -2.70 -14.00
CA GLU A 44 5.02 -2.87 -15.33
C GLU A 44 4.24 -2.09 -16.42
N ALA A 45 2.92 -1.94 -16.23
CA ALA A 45 2.05 -1.16 -17.10
C ALA A 45 1.93 0.34 -16.71
N GLY A 46 2.54 0.78 -15.61
CA GLY A 46 2.50 2.16 -15.13
C GLY A 46 1.17 2.60 -14.52
N VAL A 47 0.35 1.66 -14.03
CA VAL A 47 -0.98 1.91 -13.44
C VAL A 47 -1.09 1.43 -11.99
N ASP A 48 0.02 1.12 -11.34
CA ASP A 48 0.06 0.56 -9.98
C ASP A 48 -0.55 1.50 -8.92
N ASP A 49 -0.31 2.79 -8.98
CA ASP A 49 -0.91 3.77 -8.07
C ASP A 49 -2.44 3.74 -8.13
N ALA A 50 -2.99 3.74 -9.36
CA ALA A 50 -4.43 3.70 -9.57
C ALA A 50 -5.02 2.35 -9.12
N PHE A 51 -4.32 1.25 -9.42
CA PHE A 51 -4.71 -0.09 -8.98
C PHE A 51 -4.75 -0.21 -7.45
N ASN A 52 -3.70 0.28 -6.79
CA ASN A 52 -3.59 0.25 -5.32
C ASN A 52 -4.68 1.09 -4.65
N ARG A 53 -4.98 2.28 -5.18
CA ARG A 53 -6.08 3.14 -4.68
C ARG A 53 -7.44 2.46 -4.82
N ALA A 54 -7.72 1.84 -5.97
CA ALA A 54 -8.97 1.12 -6.19
C ALA A 54 -9.11 -0.10 -5.25
N LEU A 55 -8.00 -0.79 -4.99
CA LEU A 55 -7.98 -1.91 -4.05
C LEU A 55 -8.20 -1.45 -2.60
N PHE A 56 -7.60 -0.33 -2.19
CA PHE A 56 -7.85 0.27 -0.87
C PHE A 56 -9.30 0.72 -0.71
N GLU A 57 -9.89 1.37 -1.72
CA GLU A 57 -11.31 1.75 -1.70
C GLU A 57 -12.22 0.52 -1.57
N ALA A 58 -11.93 -0.54 -2.32
CA ALA A 58 -12.70 -1.77 -2.22
C ALA A 58 -12.59 -2.42 -0.83
N TYR A 59 -11.40 -2.45 -0.25
CA TYR A 59 -11.14 -3.10 1.03
C TYR A 59 -11.60 -2.25 2.22
N PHE A 60 -11.17 -0.99 2.31
CA PHE A 60 -11.47 -0.12 3.44
C PHE A 60 -12.84 0.54 3.33
N GLY A 61 -13.23 0.93 2.12
CA GLY A 61 -14.52 1.59 1.88
C GLY A 61 -15.69 0.63 1.86
N HIS A 62 -15.50 -0.59 1.33
CA HIS A 62 -16.59 -1.51 1.02
C HIS A 62 -16.45 -2.92 1.61
N ALA A 63 -15.48 -3.16 2.50
CA ALA A 63 -15.17 -4.46 3.11
C ALA A 63 -15.05 -5.62 2.11
N LYS A 64 -14.61 -5.34 0.86
CA LYS A 64 -14.42 -6.37 -0.16
C LYS A 64 -13.18 -7.19 0.13
N ASP A 65 -13.18 -8.44 -0.31
CA ASP A 65 -12.01 -9.31 -0.24
C ASP A 65 -10.95 -8.85 -1.25
N PRO A 66 -9.78 -8.36 -0.81
CA PRO A 66 -8.71 -7.91 -1.72
C PRO A 66 -8.01 -9.06 -2.43
N THR A 67 -8.35 -10.30 -2.13
CA THR A 67 -7.80 -11.51 -2.75
C THR A 67 -8.77 -12.15 -3.75
N ASP A 68 -9.98 -11.61 -3.89
CA ASP A 68 -10.98 -12.11 -4.84
C ASP A 68 -10.49 -11.92 -6.29
N PRO A 69 -10.26 -13.00 -7.06
CA PRO A 69 -9.83 -12.92 -8.44
C PRO A 69 -10.75 -12.07 -9.33
N ALA A 70 -12.06 -12.10 -9.06
CA ALA A 70 -13.02 -11.32 -9.81
C ALA A 70 -12.89 -9.82 -9.53
N LEU A 71 -12.58 -9.43 -8.29
CA LEU A 71 -12.29 -8.04 -7.94
C LEU A 71 -11.00 -7.56 -8.59
N LEU A 72 -9.92 -8.34 -8.47
CA LEU A 72 -8.62 -8.00 -9.06
C LEU A 72 -8.72 -7.85 -10.58
N GLY A 73 -9.43 -8.79 -11.24
CA GLY A 73 -9.67 -8.73 -12.67
C GLY A 73 -10.51 -7.53 -13.12
N ARG A 74 -11.51 -7.11 -12.34
CA ARG A 74 -12.30 -5.90 -12.64
C ARG A 74 -11.45 -4.64 -12.49
N ILE A 75 -10.77 -4.47 -11.36
CA ILE A 75 -9.90 -3.30 -11.14
C ILE A 75 -8.87 -3.19 -12.27
N GLY A 76 -8.23 -4.29 -12.64
CA GLY A 76 -7.26 -4.30 -13.73
C GLY A 76 -7.86 -3.91 -15.08
N ALA A 77 -9.01 -4.47 -15.43
CA ALA A 77 -9.70 -4.15 -16.68
C ALA A 77 -10.14 -2.68 -16.76
N ASP A 78 -10.62 -2.12 -15.65
CA ASP A 78 -11.00 -0.69 -15.56
C ASP A 78 -9.79 0.25 -15.79
N LEU A 79 -8.58 -0.26 -15.55
CA LEU A 79 -7.31 0.44 -15.75
C LEU A 79 -6.59 0.05 -17.06
N GLY A 80 -7.24 -0.75 -17.91
CA GLY A 80 -6.71 -1.14 -19.22
C GLY A 80 -5.76 -2.35 -19.21
N LEU A 81 -5.65 -3.07 -18.10
CA LEU A 81 -4.91 -4.34 -18.07
C LEU A 81 -5.74 -5.46 -18.69
N ASP A 82 -5.06 -6.41 -19.34
CA ASP A 82 -5.74 -7.60 -19.88
C ASP A 82 -6.16 -8.51 -18.72
N ARG A 83 -7.46 -8.81 -18.69
CA ARG A 83 -8.03 -9.73 -17.71
C ARG A 83 -7.41 -11.13 -17.78
N GLN A 84 -7.08 -11.60 -18.98
CA GLN A 84 -6.45 -12.92 -19.17
C GLN A 84 -5.05 -12.96 -18.56
N ASP A 85 -4.29 -11.87 -18.64
CA ASP A 85 -2.99 -11.76 -17.97
C ASP A 85 -3.13 -11.86 -16.45
N ILE A 86 -4.12 -11.19 -15.85
CA ILE A 86 -4.39 -11.28 -14.41
C ILE A 86 -4.80 -12.70 -14.02
N GLU A 87 -5.67 -13.34 -14.78
CA GLU A 87 -6.07 -14.74 -14.56
C GLU A 87 -4.86 -15.69 -14.66
N ALA A 88 -3.96 -15.48 -15.63
CA ALA A 88 -2.73 -16.24 -15.78
C ALA A 88 -1.74 -16.01 -14.63
N ILE A 89 -1.63 -14.79 -14.10
CA ILE A 89 -0.83 -14.49 -12.91
C ILE A 89 -1.36 -15.27 -11.72
N LEU A 90 -2.66 -15.24 -11.49
CA LEU A 90 -3.29 -15.91 -10.35
C LEU A 90 -3.22 -17.44 -10.44
N ALA A 91 -3.22 -17.99 -11.66
CA ALA A 91 -3.11 -19.43 -11.92
C ALA A 91 -1.67 -19.97 -11.95
N SER A 92 -0.65 -19.12 -11.79
CA SER A 92 0.77 -19.48 -11.89
C SER A 92 1.60 -18.87 -10.78
N ASP A 93 2.94 -19.02 -10.82
CA ASP A 93 3.89 -18.35 -9.95
C ASP A 93 4.45 -17.04 -10.54
N ARG A 94 3.85 -16.51 -11.61
CA ARG A 94 4.29 -15.26 -12.23
C ARG A 94 4.32 -14.14 -11.18
N HIS A 95 5.41 -13.37 -11.13
CA HIS A 95 5.73 -12.32 -10.16
C HIS A 95 5.88 -12.76 -8.69
N ALA A 96 5.72 -14.05 -8.36
CA ALA A 96 5.83 -14.52 -6.97
C ALA A 96 7.23 -14.26 -6.39
N GLN A 97 8.29 -14.52 -7.16
CA GLN A 97 9.66 -14.28 -6.71
C GLN A 97 9.94 -12.78 -6.56
N ALA A 98 9.51 -11.95 -7.50
CA ALA A 98 9.68 -10.50 -7.43
C ALA A 98 9.05 -9.90 -6.16
N VAL A 99 7.84 -10.33 -5.79
CA VAL A 99 7.19 -9.90 -4.54
C VAL A 99 7.97 -10.36 -3.31
N ARG A 100 8.47 -11.61 -3.29
CA ARG A 100 9.29 -12.10 -2.16
C ARG A 100 10.60 -11.34 -2.01
N ASP A 101 11.25 -11.03 -3.12
CA ASP A 101 12.51 -10.28 -3.14
C ASP A 101 12.29 -8.84 -2.65
N GLU A 102 11.18 -8.21 -3.04
CA GLU A 102 10.82 -6.88 -2.58
C GLU A 102 10.54 -6.87 -1.06
N VAL A 103 9.79 -7.84 -0.56
CA VAL A 103 9.56 -8.01 0.90
C VAL A 103 10.87 -8.21 1.65
N ALA A 104 11.74 -9.11 1.17
CA ALA A 104 13.03 -9.37 1.79
C ALA A 104 13.93 -8.13 1.80
N ARG A 105 13.95 -7.37 0.71
CA ARG A 105 14.69 -6.10 0.60
C ARG A 105 14.23 -5.10 1.67
N PHE A 106 12.93 -4.86 1.82
CA PHE A 106 12.42 -3.92 2.82
C PHE A 106 12.68 -4.39 4.26
N GLN A 107 12.58 -5.69 4.52
CA GLN A 107 12.95 -6.25 5.82
C GLN A 107 14.44 -6.05 6.14
N GLN A 108 15.33 -6.26 5.16
CA GLN A 108 16.78 -6.00 5.30
C GLN A 108 17.10 -4.52 5.55
N MET A 109 16.28 -3.61 5.05
CA MET A 109 16.37 -2.17 5.33
C MET A 109 15.85 -1.80 6.73
N GLY A 110 15.44 -2.76 7.55
CA GLY A 110 14.95 -2.55 8.91
C GLY A 110 13.49 -2.10 8.98
N ILE A 111 12.73 -2.16 7.87
CA ILE A 111 11.32 -1.81 7.87
C ILE A 111 10.53 -2.91 8.56
N SER A 112 9.97 -2.60 9.73
CA SER A 112 9.19 -3.52 10.58
C SER A 112 7.79 -3.01 10.90
N ALA A 113 7.45 -1.81 10.43
CA ALA A 113 6.16 -1.18 10.69
C ALA A 113 5.67 -0.41 9.45
N VAL A 114 4.36 -0.19 9.37
CA VAL A 114 3.70 0.61 8.34
C VAL A 114 2.83 1.70 8.99
N PRO A 115 2.76 2.88 8.38
CA PRO A 115 3.49 3.31 7.20
C PRO A 115 4.99 3.52 7.45
N SER A 116 5.81 3.34 6.42
CA SER A 116 7.23 3.70 6.45
C SER A 116 7.58 4.48 5.19
N PHE A 117 8.36 5.54 5.34
CA PHE A 117 8.77 6.41 4.24
C PHE A 117 10.28 6.37 4.09
N ILE A 118 10.77 5.95 2.93
CA ILE A 118 12.18 6.05 2.56
C ILE A 118 12.34 7.38 1.81
N VAL A 119 13.15 8.28 2.35
CA VAL A 119 13.39 9.61 1.77
C VAL A 119 14.83 9.67 1.28
N ALA A 120 15.00 10.08 0.03
CA ALA A 120 16.29 10.21 -0.62
C ALA A 120 17.17 8.95 -0.51
N ASP A 121 16.57 7.77 -0.56
CA ASP A 121 17.20 6.44 -0.48
C ASP A 121 18.07 6.19 0.78
N THR A 122 18.03 7.10 1.76
CA THR A 122 18.93 7.09 2.92
C THR A 122 18.18 7.19 4.25
N TYR A 123 17.12 7.97 4.31
CA TYR A 123 16.41 8.26 5.56
C TYR A 123 15.14 7.42 5.67
N LEU A 124 14.92 6.81 6.83
CA LEU A 124 13.71 6.06 7.14
C LEU A 124 12.87 6.82 8.18
N ILE A 125 11.65 7.19 7.81
CA ILE A 125 10.64 7.67 8.74
C ILE A 125 9.65 6.53 8.97
N SER A 126 9.61 5.98 10.18
CA SER A 126 8.78 4.82 10.52
C SER A 126 7.57 5.21 11.35
N GLY A 127 6.43 4.59 11.03
CA GLY A 127 5.16 4.78 11.70
C GLY A 127 4.39 6.01 11.24
N ALA A 128 3.10 6.06 11.59
CA ALA A 128 2.25 7.21 11.35
C ALA A 128 2.71 8.39 12.22
N GLN A 129 3.03 9.51 11.58
CA GLN A 129 3.48 10.73 12.22
C GLN A 129 2.43 11.84 12.05
N PRO A 130 2.29 12.75 13.04
CA PRO A 130 1.50 13.96 12.82
C PRO A 130 2.02 14.73 11.60
N PRO A 131 1.15 15.38 10.79
CA PRO A 131 1.56 16.10 9.59
C PRO A 131 2.68 17.12 9.81
N ALA A 132 2.66 17.86 10.93
CA ALA A 132 3.70 18.81 11.29
C ALA A 132 5.06 18.13 11.50
N ALA A 133 5.10 17.00 12.22
CA ALA A 133 6.33 16.26 12.49
C ALA A 133 6.92 15.67 11.19
N LEU A 134 6.06 15.20 10.28
CA LEU A 134 6.47 14.72 8.96
C LEU A 134 7.07 15.86 8.12
N ALA A 135 6.40 17.01 8.08
CA ALA A 135 6.89 18.21 7.37
C ALA A 135 8.25 18.70 7.91
N ASP A 136 8.41 18.76 9.24
CA ASP A 136 9.66 19.12 9.87
C ASP A 136 10.79 18.12 9.55
N GLY A 137 10.49 16.81 9.58
CA GLY A 137 11.44 15.78 9.21
C GLY A 137 11.91 15.90 7.76
N LEU A 138 10.98 16.08 6.83
CA LEU A 138 11.29 16.27 5.41
C LEU A 138 12.11 17.56 5.18
N SER A 139 11.78 18.64 5.87
CA SER A 139 12.52 19.91 5.77
C SER A 139 13.96 19.77 6.23
N ARG A 140 14.23 19.04 7.33
CA ARG A 140 15.59 18.76 7.82
C ARG A 140 16.38 17.94 6.81
N ILE A 141 15.79 16.86 6.29
CA ILE A 141 16.42 16.02 5.26
C ILE A 141 16.79 16.86 4.04
N ALA A 142 15.86 17.71 3.56
CA ALA A 142 16.10 18.58 2.43
C ALA A 142 17.26 19.57 2.70
N ALA A 143 17.34 20.15 3.90
CA ALA A 143 18.43 21.05 4.28
C ALA A 143 19.78 20.34 4.33
N GLU A 144 19.84 19.12 4.86
CA GLU A 144 21.06 18.30 4.90
C GLU A 144 21.58 17.92 3.53
N GLN A 145 20.68 17.70 2.55
CA GLN A 145 21.06 17.36 1.17
C GLN A 145 21.56 18.57 0.36
N HIS A 146 21.21 19.79 0.78
CA HIS A 146 21.66 21.02 0.12
C HIS A 146 22.92 21.62 0.77
N ASP A 147 23.54 20.95 1.75
CA ASP A 147 24.81 21.35 2.33
C ASP A 147 25.95 21.03 1.36
N PRO A 148 26.59 22.05 0.70
CA PRO A 148 27.65 21.83 -0.30
C PRO A 148 28.97 21.36 0.31
N TRP A 149 29.05 21.14 1.63
CA TRP A 149 30.26 20.78 2.35
C TRP A 149 30.26 19.34 2.91
N ARG A 150 29.31 18.51 2.53
CA ARG A 150 29.30 17.07 2.85
C ARG A 150 29.73 16.19 1.70
#